data_bfedf86da308b8f9e564b55bc50be80c
#
_entry.id   bfedf86da308b8f9e564b55bc50be80c
#
_cell.length_a   1.000
_cell.length_b   1.000
_cell.length_c   1.000
_cell.angle_alpha   90.00
_cell.angle_beta   90.00
_cell.angle_gamma   90.00
#
_symmetry.space_group_name_H-M   'P 1'
#
loop_
_entity.id
_entity.type
_entity.pdbx_description
1 polymer ?
#
loop_
_entity_poly.entity_id
_entity_poly.type
_entity_poly.pdbx_seq_one_letter_code
_entity_poly.pdbx_strand_id
1 'polypeptide(L)'
;MRSWHPWLHFRTITRHKLLVMKYCFRIGLYKQGLLHDLSKYSPTEFLVGCKYYQGTRSPNNAEREATGVSMSWLHHKGRNRHHFEHWVDYSLDGEHVIMGARMPRKYVAEMVMDRISACLLYTSDAA
;
A
#
# COMPACT_ATOMS: atom_id res chain seq x y z
N MET A 1 1.06 -7.69 -25.18
CA MET A 1 2.17 -7.03 -24.46
C MET A 1 1.60 -5.89 -23.62
N ARG A 2 1.91 -5.87 -22.33
CA ARG A 2 1.46 -4.77 -21.47
C ARG A 2 2.31 -3.53 -21.75
N SER A 3 1.64 -2.37 -21.92
CA SER A 3 2.34 -1.11 -22.05
C SER A 3 2.79 -0.60 -20.68
N TRP A 4 3.93 0.08 -20.66
CA TRP A 4 4.48 0.69 -19.47
C TRP A 4 3.88 2.08 -19.25
N HIS A 5 3.55 2.40 -17.98
CA HIS A 5 2.94 3.69 -17.61
C HIS A 5 3.70 4.35 -16.45
N PRO A 6 4.97 4.69 -16.59
CA PRO A 6 5.75 5.24 -15.47
C PRO A 6 5.22 6.58 -14.98
N TRP A 7 4.82 7.48 -15.86
CA TRP A 7 4.30 8.79 -15.47
C TRP A 7 2.94 8.68 -14.78
N LEU A 8 2.02 7.91 -15.35
CA LEU A 8 0.69 7.72 -14.76
C LEU A 8 0.77 7.03 -13.41
N HIS A 9 1.64 6.03 -13.28
CA HIS A 9 1.85 5.35 -12.00
C HIS A 9 2.47 6.29 -10.97
N PHE A 10 3.52 7.02 -11.33
CA PHE A 10 4.15 8.01 -10.46
C PHE A 10 3.14 9.04 -9.97
N ARG A 11 2.33 9.58 -10.88
CA ARG A 11 1.29 10.56 -10.54
C ARG A 11 0.27 9.98 -9.56
N THR A 12 -0.17 8.76 -9.79
CA THR A 12 -1.18 8.10 -8.95
C THR A 12 -0.66 7.86 -7.53
N ILE A 13 0.53 7.28 -7.39
CA ILE A 13 1.10 7.00 -6.06
C ILE A 13 1.44 8.29 -5.31
N THR A 14 1.84 9.34 -6.02
CA THR A 14 2.15 10.65 -5.42
C THR A 14 0.86 11.34 -4.94
N ARG A 15 -0.21 11.33 -5.74
CA ARG A 15 -1.53 11.86 -5.32
C ARG A 15 -2.03 11.14 -4.07
N HIS A 16 -1.94 9.81 -4.05
CA HIS A 16 -2.32 9.02 -2.87
C HIS A 16 -1.49 9.40 -1.65
N LYS A 17 -0.17 9.49 -1.81
CA LYS A 17 0.73 9.89 -0.74
C LYS A 17 0.38 11.27 -0.17
N LEU A 18 0.11 12.24 -1.01
CA LEU A 18 -0.25 13.59 -0.58
C LEU A 18 -1.58 13.61 0.18
N LEU A 19 -2.56 12.81 -0.24
CA LEU A 19 -3.83 12.67 0.49
C LEU A 19 -3.61 12.04 1.86
N VAL A 20 -2.86 10.96 1.95
CA VAL A 20 -2.57 10.30 3.23
C VAL A 20 -1.83 11.26 4.16
N MET A 21 -0.84 11.97 3.64
CA MET A 21 -0.09 12.97 4.40
C MET A 21 -1.02 14.03 4.98
N LYS A 22 -1.93 14.56 4.17
CA LYS A 22 -2.93 15.56 4.60
C LYS A 22 -3.77 15.04 5.76
N TYR A 23 -4.32 13.83 5.65
CA TYR A 23 -5.18 13.27 6.70
C TYR A 23 -4.39 12.85 7.93
N CYS A 24 -3.19 12.30 7.76
CA CYS A 24 -2.31 12.00 8.89
C CYS A 24 -1.94 13.27 9.66
N PHE A 25 -1.66 14.37 8.98
CA PHE A 25 -1.37 15.65 9.63
C PHE A 25 -2.55 16.16 10.45
N ARG A 26 -3.77 15.97 9.97
CA ARG A 26 -4.98 16.39 10.71
C ARG A 26 -5.14 15.68 12.05
N ILE A 27 -4.59 14.48 12.20
CA ILE A 27 -4.66 13.70 13.44
C ILE A 27 -3.32 13.65 14.19
N GLY A 28 -2.35 14.47 13.79
CA GLY A 28 -1.09 14.62 14.48
C GLY A 28 -0.02 13.58 14.15
N LEU A 29 -0.23 12.76 13.12
CA LEU A 29 0.73 11.75 12.67
C LEU A 29 1.69 12.33 11.61
N TYR A 30 2.49 13.31 11.99
CA TYR A 30 3.33 14.06 11.05
C TYR A 30 4.42 13.19 10.41
N LYS A 31 5.19 12.49 11.23
CA LYS A 31 6.28 11.62 10.73
C LYS A 31 5.72 10.52 9.82
N GLN A 32 4.65 9.87 10.25
CA GLN A 32 4.03 8.79 9.47
C GLN A 32 3.46 9.31 8.16
N GLY A 33 2.84 10.48 8.15
CA GLY A 33 2.34 11.11 6.93
C GLY A 33 3.46 11.43 5.94
N LEU A 34 4.59 11.96 6.43
CA LEU A 34 5.74 12.27 5.59
C LEU A 34 6.39 11.02 4.99
N LEU A 35 6.49 9.94 5.77
CA LEU A 35 7.18 8.71 5.38
C LEU A 35 6.27 7.66 4.75
N HIS A 36 4.96 7.90 4.71
CA HIS A 36 3.99 6.95 4.21
C HIS A 36 4.32 6.48 2.78
N ASP A 37 4.38 5.17 2.60
CA ASP A 37 4.54 4.51 1.30
C ASP A 37 5.77 4.94 0.47
N LEU A 38 6.83 5.42 1.10
CA LEU A 38 8.06 5.77 0.36
C LEU A 38 8.63 4.57 -0.40
N SER A 39 8.40 3.36 0.07
CA SER A 39 8.87 2.15 -0.60
C SER A 39 8.29 1.97 -2.01
N LYS A 40 7.15 2.59 -2.30
CA LYS A 40 6.54 2.56 -3.65
C LYS A 40 7.42 3.18 -4.73
N TYR A 41 8.35 4.05 -4.33
CA TYR A 41 9.30 4.67 -5.27
C TYR A 41 10.56 3.81 -5.47
N SER A 42 10.72 2.71 -4.72
CA SER A 42 11.81 1.76 -4.93
C SER A 42 11.64 0.98 -6.23
N PRO A 43 12.72 0.51 -6.86
CA PRO A 43 12.61 -0.27 -8.10
C PRO A 43 11.71 -1.50 -7.96
N THR A 44 11.78 -2.19 -6.83
CA THR A 44 11.00 -3.42 -6.59
C THR A 44 9.49 -3.19 -6.69
N GLU A 45 9.01 -2.04 -6.21
CA GLU A 45 7.58 -1.71 -6.25
C GLU A 45 7.24 -0.84 -7.45
N PHE A 46 8.07 0.15 -7.77
CA PHE A 46 7.78 1.13 -8.81
C PHE A 46 7.72 0.49 -10.21
N LEU A 47 8.69 -0.37 -10.53
CA LEU A 47 8.73 -1.01 -11.85
C LEU A 47 7.54 -1.95 -12.07
N VAL A 48 7.13 -2.68 -11.04
CA VAL A 48 5.91 -3.50 -11.08
C VAL A 48 4.68 -2.61 -11.28
N GLY A 49 4.62 -1.49 -10.56
CA GLY A 49 3.53 -0.52 -10.71
C GLY A 49 3.44 0.04 -12.13
N CYS A 50 4.58 0.36 -12.75
CA CYS A 50 4.62 0.84 -14.13
C CYS A 50 4.10 -0.20 -15.12
N LYS A 51 4.48 -1.47 -14.91
CA LYS A 51 4.10 -2.58 -15.78
C LYS A 51 2.62 -2.96 -15.66
N TYR A 52 2.08 -2.93 -14.44
CA TYR A 52 0.73 -3.41 -14.14
C TYR A 52 -0.28 -2.30 -13.85
N TYR A 53 0.07 -1.06 -14.16
CA TYR A 53 -0.82 0.09 -13.95
C TYR A 53 -2.15 -0.09 -14.68
N GLN A 54 -3.26 0.14 -13.95
CA GLN A 54 -4.62 0.03 -14.49
C GLN A 54 -5.45 1.30 -14.31
N GLY A 55 -5.08 2.17 -13.36
CA GLY A 55 -5.80 3.41 -13.05
C GLY A 55 -7.05 3.26 -12.22
N THR A 56 -7.60 2.05 -12.09
CA THR A 56 -8.86 1.78 -11.38
C THR A 56 -8.66 0.97 -10.10
N ARG A 57 -7.52 0.32 -9.96
CA ARG A 57 -7.17 -0.47 -8.77
C ARG A 57 -5.65 -0.61 -8.64
N SER A 58 -5.21 -1.20 -7.52
CA SER A 58 -3.80 -1.44 -7.28
C SER A 58 -3.17 -2.32 -8.36
N PRO A 59 -1.97 -1.96 -8.87
CA PRO A 59 -1.24 -2.83 -9.81
C PRO A 59 -0.85 -4.19 -9.21
N ASN A 60 -0.81 -4.33 -7.89
CA ASN A 60 -0.51 -5.61 -7.23
C ASN A 60 -1.53 -6.69 -7.58
N ASN A 61 -2.79 -6.33 -7.78
CA ASN A 61 -3.82 -7.29 -8.18
C ASN A 61 -3.57 -7.83 -9.58
N ALA A 62 -3.18 -6.97 -10.51
CA ALA A 62 -2.83 -7.40 -11.87
C ALA A 62 -1.57 -8.27 -11.89
N GLU A 63 -0.58 -7.97 -11.08
CA GLU A 63 0.60 -8.82 -10.90
C GLU A 63 0.20 -10.21 -10.40
N ARG A 64 -0.67 -10.26 -9.37
CA ARG A 64 -1.16 -11.51 -8.80
C ARG A 64 -1.91 -12.36 -9.80
N GLU A 65 -2.75 -11.74 -10.60
CA GLU A 65 -3.49 -12.41 -11.68
C GLU A 65 -2.56 -12.98 -12.75
N ALA A 66 -1.46 -12.29 -13.06
CA ALA A 66 -0.53 -12.69 -14.09
C ALA A 66 0.47 -13.75 -13.63
N THR A 67 0.89 -13.73 -12.37
CA THR A 67 2.00 -14.56 -11.86
C THR A 67 1.63 -15.45 -10.68
N GLY A 68 0.42 -15.30 -10.12
CA GLY A 68 -0.05 -16.04 -8.95
C GLY A 68 0.29 -15.40 -7.61
N VAL A 69 1.25 -14.47 -7.57
CA VAL A 69 1.70 -13.80 -6.35
C VAL A 69 2.14 -12.37 -6.69
N SER A 70 2.08 -11.48 -5.73
CA SER A 70 2.61 -10.12 -5.90
C SER A 70 3.88 -9.93 -5.09
N MET A 71 5.03 -9.95 -5.75
CA MET A 71 6.32 -9.67 -5.12
C MET A 71 6.41 -8.21 -4.68
N SER A 72 5.78 -7.29 -5.42
CA SER A 72 5.65 -5.90 -5.04
C SER A 72 4.90 -5.75 -3.72
N TRP A 73 3.79 -6.47 -3.54
CA TRP A 73 3.03 -6.44 -2.30
C TRP A 73 3.82 -7.01 -1.11
N LEU A 74 4.54 -8.11 -1.31
CA LEU A 74 5.37 -8.70 -0.25
C LEU A 74 6.45 -7.71 0.22
N HIS A 75 7.09 -7.01 -0.71
CA HIS A 75 8.05 -5.96 -0.41
C HIS A 75 7.39 -4.79 0.34
N HIS A 76 6.23 -4.37 -0.13
CA HIS A 76 5.48 -3.23 0.42
C HIS A 76 5.02 -3.50 1.85
N LYS A 77 4.33 -4.62 2.09
CA LYS A 77 3.82 -4.94 3.43
C LYS A 77 4.93 -5.20 4.44
N GLY A 78 6.08 -5.67 3.99
CA GLY A 78 7.23 -5.89 4.85
C GLY A 78 7.87 -4.60 5.36
N ARG A 79 7.69 -3.49 4.64
CA ARG A 79 8.30 -2.19 4.95
C ARG A 79 7.32 -1.14 5.45
N ASN A 80 6.02 -1.43 5.41
CA ASN A 80 4.98 -0.46 5.76
C ASN A 80 4.09 -1.01 6.87
N ARG A 81 4.29 -0.50 8.07
CA ARG A 81 3.65 -1.00 9.30
C ARG A 81 2.17 -0.66 9.42
N HIS A 82 1.64 0.18 8.53
CA HIS A 82 0.22 0.52 8.49
C HIS A 82 -0.64 -0.54 7.79
N HIS A 83 -0.03 -1.61 7.29
CA HIS A 83 -0.76 -2.78 6.77
C HIS A 83 -0.85 -3.85 7.85
N PHE A 84 -2.06 -4.35 8.13
CA PHE A 84 -2.24 -5.35 9.18
C PHE A 84 -1.49 -6.65 8.84
N GLU A 85 -1.28 -6.96 7.58
CA GLU A 85 -0.56 -8.15 7.12
C GLU A 85 0.93 -8.13 7.50
N HIS A 86 1.47 -6.96 7.85
CA HIS A 86 2.81 -6.83 8.43
C HIS A 86 2.91 -7.50 9.80
N TRP A 87 1.79 -7.53 10.57
CA TRP A 87 1.73 -7.96 11.97
C TRP A 87 1.29 -9.41 12.08
N VAL A 88 1.93 -10.28 11.30
CA VAL A 88 1.66 -11.72 11.28
C VAL A 88 2.96 -12.45 11.64
N ASP A 89 2.87 -13.36 12.60
CA ASP A 89 3.98 -14.18 13.05
C ASP A 89 3.61 -15.67 12.97
N TYR A 90 4.56 -16.56 13.12
CA TYR A 90 4.26 -17.98 13.18
C TYR A 90 3.79 -18.36 14.59
N SER A 91 2.95 -19.38 14.67
CA SER A 91 2.40 -19.85 15.95
C SER A 91 3.14 -21.07 16.47
N LEU A 92 3.22 -21.17 17.80
CA LEU A 92 3.77 -22.35 18.49
C LEU A 92 2.69 -23.26 19.07
N ASP A 93 1.39 -22.98 18.83
CA ASP A 93 0.31 -23.70 19.47
C ASP A 93 0.00 -25.09 18.89
N GLY A 94 0.61 -25.47 17.78
CA GLY A 94 0.41 -26.78 17.16
C GLY A 94 -0.85 -26.92 16.33
N GLU A 95 -1.82 -26.02 16.47
CA GLU A 95 -3.06 -26.01 15.69
C GLU A 95 -3.02 -25.02 14.52
N HIS A 96 -2.32 -23.91 14.71
CA HIS A 96 -2.23 -22.83 13.72
C HIS A 96 -0.81 -22.65 13.23
N VAL A 97 -0.64 -22.37 11.95
CA VAL A 97 0.66 -22.07 11.35
C VAL A 97 1.06 -20.63 11.65
N ILE A 98 0.10 -19.73 11.58
CA ILE A 98 0.33 -18.29 11.76
C ILE A 98 -0.59 -17.71 12.84
N MET A 99 -0.15 -16.58 13.39
CA MET A 99 -0.91 -15.80 14.37
C MET A 99 -0.76 -14.31 14.11
N GLY A 100 -1.72 -13.52 14.57
CA GLY A 100 -1.64 -12.06 14.52
C GLY A 100 -0.89 -11.50 15.73
N ALA A 101 -0.03 -10.54 15.49
CA ALA A 101 0.56 -9.70 16.51
C ALA A 101 -0.27 -8.42 16.65
N ARG A 102 -0.29 -7.81 17.85
CA ARG A 102 -1.07 -6.59 18.07
C ARG A 102 -0.48 -5.42 17.30
N MET A 103 -1.28 -4.85 16.40
CA MET A 103 -0.92 -3.67 15.64
C MET A 103 -1.02 -2.41 16.53
N PRO A 104 0.07 -1.60 16.66
CA PRO A 104 0.01 -0.37 17.44
C PRO A 104 -1.03 0.62 16.91
N ARG A 105 -1.69 1.36 17.82
CA ARG A 105 -2.76 2.30 17.46
C ARG A 105 -2.36 3.31 16.39
N LYS A 106 -1.14 3.84 16.45
CA LYS A 106 -0.67 4.83 15.47
C LYS A 106 -0.65 4.27 14.05
N TYR A 107 -0.38 2.98 13.89
CA TYR A 107 -0.39 2.34 12.58
C TYR A 107 -1.79 1.96 12.14
N VAL A 108 -2.68 1.63 13.07
CA VAL A 108 -4.12 1.48 12.77
C VAL A 108 -4.69 2.80 12.26
N ALA A 109 -4.35 3.91 12.91
CA ALA A 109 -4.80 5.23 12.48
C ALA A 109 -4.26 5.58 11.08
N GLU A 110 -2.99 5.32 10.81
CA GLU A 110 -2.42 5.52 9.48
C GLU A 110 -3.11 4.63 8.43
N MET A 111 -3.40 3.37 8.77
CA MET A 111 -4.14 2.46 7.90
C MET A 111 -5.53 3.00 7.54
N VAL A 112 -6.23 3.60 8.51
CA VAL A 112 -7.55 4.21 8.25
C VAL A 112 -7.41 5.41 7.31
N MET A 113 -6.42 6.28 7.53
CA MET A 113 -6.16 7.42 6.65
C MET A 113 -5.79 6.96 5.23
N ASP A 114 -5.01 5.89 5.14
CA ASP A 114 -4.65 5.26 3.87
C ASP A 114 -5.89 4.79 3.10
N ARG A 115 -6.79 4.09 3.77
CA ARG A 115 -8.03 3.57 3.15
C ARG A 115 -8.99 4.68 2.73
N ILE A 116 -9.14 5.72 3.55
CA ILE A 116 -9.94 6.90 3.20
C ILE A 116 -9.36 7.56 1.95
N SER A 117 -8.05 7.73 1.91
CA SER A 117 -7.36 8.36 0.78
C SER A 117 -7.49 7.55 -0.50
N ALA A 118 -7.40 6.22 -0.42
CA ALA A 118 -7.60 5.34 -1.57
C ALA A 118 -9.04 5.44 -2.10
N CYS A 119 -10.03 5.47 -1.21
CA CYS A 119 -11.43 5.65 -1.61
C CYS A 119 -11.64 6.99 -2.31
N LEU A 120 -11.09 8.08 -1.79
CA LEU A 120 -11.20 9.39 -2.41
C LEU A 120 -10.50 9.45 -3.76
N LEU A 121 -9.32 8.83 -3.88
CA LEU A 121 -8.55 8.82 -5.12
C LEU A 121 -9.29 8.10 -6.25
N TYR A 122 -9.79 6.89 -5.99
CA TYR A 122 -10.41 6.07 -7.03
C TYR A 122 -11.89 6.39 -7.26
N THR A 123 -12.61 6.79 -6.21
CA THR A 123 -14.05 7.10 -6.33
C THR A 123 -14.28 8.49 -6.93
N SER A 124 -13.52 9.50 -6.53
CA SER A 124 -13.68 10.86 -7.06
C SER A 124 -13.31 10.96 -8.54
N ASP A 125 -12.34 10.15 -8.99
CA ASP A 125 -11.96 10.09 -10.40
C ASP A 125 -13.04 9.39 -11.25
N ALA A 126 -13.89 8.58 -10.65
CA ALA A 126 -15.01 7.92 -11.31
C ALA A 126 -16.26 8.82 -11.39
N ALA A 127 -16.32 9.83 -10.55
CA ALA A 127 -17.41 10.79 -10.54
C ALA A 127 -17.19 11.88 -11.59
#